data_ffc35c2402531f4aab7a920f8039bf2c
#
_entry.id   ffc35c2402531f4aab7a920f8039bf2c
#
_cell.length_a   1.000
_cell.length_b   1.000
_cell.length_c   1.000
_cell.angle_alpha   90.00
_cell.angle_beta   90.00
_cell.angle_gamma   90.00
#
_symmetry.space_group_name_H-M   'P 1'
#
loop_
_entity.id
_entity.type
_entity.pdbx_description
1 polymer ?
#
loop_
_entity_poly.entity_id
_entity_poly.type
_entity_poly.pdbx_seq_one_letter_code
_entity_poly.pdbx_strand_id
1 'polypeptide(L)'
;MSSLDAFREEVRAWLDASCPAAFRNPKAGEQRPAPGPDELVRWTHALAERGYTVPTWPREYGGGGFGSKEAAIINEELGRLGSMNPAMSFGTMMLGPVLLEFANHEQKLEHLPKIARAEIRWCQGYSEPGAGSDLASLKTRAVRDGEHYVINGQKIWTTGAHQADWNRKSVV
;
A
#
# COMPACT_ATOMS: atom_id res chain seq x y z
N MET A 1 -19.37 -25.23 11.09
CA MET A 1 -18.55 -24.27 10.32
C MET A 1 -17.86 -23.34 11.28
N SER A 2 -16.55 -23.18 11.23
CA SER A 2 -15.83 -22.25 12.10
C SER A 2 -16.15 -20.79 11.68
N SER A 3 -15.91 -19.80 12.55
CA SER A 3 -16.09 -18.39 12.20
C SER A 3 -15.19 -17.97 11.01
N LEU A 4 -14.02 -18.58 10.88
CA LEU A 4 -13.09 -18.33 9.76
C LEU A 4 -13.57 -18.97 8.45
N ASP A 5 -14.26 -20.12 8.50
CA ASP A 5 -14.84 -20.73 7.30
C ASP A 5 -15.96 -19.83 6.74
N ALA A 6 -16.84 -19.32 7.63
CA ALA A 6 -17.91 -18.40 7.24
C ALA A 6 -17.33 -17.08 6.67
N PHE A 7 -16.27 -16.55 7.28
CA PHE A 7 -15.58 -15.37 6.76
C PHE A 7 -14.99 -15.62 5.37
N ARG A 8 -14.35 -16.77 5.15
CA ARG A 8 -13.81 -17.16 3.84
C ARG A 8 -14.91 -17.23 2.77
N GLU A 9 -16.06 -17.81 3.10
CA GLU A 9 -17.20 -17.87 2.18
C GLU A 9 -17.72 -16.47 1.83
N GLU A 10 -17.83 -15.58 2.80
CA GLU A 10 -18.22 -14.18 2.58
C GLU A 10 -17.24 -13.45 1.65
N VAL A 11 -15.92 -13.51 1.94
CA VAL A 11 -14.86 -12.90 1.12
C VAL A 11 -14.91 -13.45 -0.29
N ARG A 12 -15.00 -14.77 -0.45
CA ARG A 12 -15.08 -15.47 -1.74
C ARG A 12 -16.28 -15.02 -2.55
N ALA A 13 -17.47 -15.06 -1.95
CA ALA A 13 -18.70 -14.67 -2.64
C ALA A 13 -18.65 -13.20 -3.12
N TRP A 14 -18.14 -12.30 -2.28
CA TRP A 14 -17.99 -10.91 -2.67
C TRP A 14 -16.97 -10.73 -3.79
N LEU A 15 -15.80 -11.36 -3.71
CA LEU A 15 -14.77 -11.30 -4.74
C LEU A 15 -15.26 -11.89 -6.06
N ASP A 16 -15.97 -13.01 -6.02
CA ASP A 16 -16.52 -13.66 -7.22
C ASP A 16 -17.56 -12.76 -7.92
N ALA A 17 -18.35 -12.02 -7.16
CA ALA A 17 -19.33 -11.09 -7.70
C ALA A 17 -18.73 -9.76 -8.19
N SER A 18 -17.70 -9.25 -7.51
CA SER A 18 -17.25 -7.86 -7.67
C SER A 18 -15.94 -7.69 -8.46
N CYS A 19 -15.08 -8.73 -8.49
CA CYS A 19 -13.77 -8.62 -9.14
C CYS A 19 -13.92 -8.48 -10.67
N PRO A 20 -13.43 -7.40 -11.28
CA PRO A 20 -13.53 -7.22 -12.73
C PRO A 20 -12.68 -8.24 -13.51
N ALA A 21 -13.07 -8.52 -14.76
CA ALA A 21 -12.39 -9.50 -15.62
C ALA A 21 -10.90 -9.19 -15.82
N ALA A 22 -10.55 -7.91 -15.90
CA ALA A 22 -9.17 -7.45 -16.05
C ALA A 22 -8.26 -7.80 -14.85
N PHE A 23 -8.84 -8.14 -13.69
CA PHE A 23 -8.09 -8.51 -12.48
C PHE A 23 -8.21 -10.01 -12.16
N ARG A 24 -8.82 -10.81 -13.02
CA ARG A 24 -8.94 -12.26 -12.85
C ARG A 24 -7.96 -13.02 -13.74
N ASN A 25 -7.61 -14.23 -13.33
CA ASN A 25 -6.96 -15.16 -14.24
C ASN A 25 -7.89 -15.42 -15.45
N PRO A 26 -7.38 -15.31 -16.68
CA PRO A 26 -8.16 -15.62 -17.85
C PRO A 26 -8.50 -17.12 -17.88
N LYS A 27 -9.59 -17.49 -18.52
CA LYS A 27 -9.89 -18.89 -18.81
C LYS A 27 -8.87 -19.43 -19.83
N ALA A 28 -8.77 -20.76 -19.90
CA ALA A 28 -7.87 -21.42 -20.85
C ALA A 28 -8.16 -20.94 -22.28
N GLY A 29 -7.14 -20.42 -22.95
CA GLY A 29 -7.24 -19.88 -24.31
C GLY A 29 -7.68 -18.42 -24.43
N GLU A 30 -8.05 -17.76 -23.34
CA GLU A 30 -8.37 -16.33 -23.30
C GLU A 30 -7.16 -15.50 -22.88
N GLN A 31 -7.08 -14.26 -23.39
CA GLN A 31 -6.10 -13.28 -22.90
C GLN A 31 -6.76 -12.42 -21.80
N ARG A 32 -5.98 -12.10 -20.75
CA ARG A 32 -6.42 -11.15 -19.73
C ARG A 32 -6.55 -9.76 -20.36
N PRO A 33 -7.71 -9.09 -20.27
CA PRO A 33 -7.82 -7.70 -20.67
C PRO A 33 -6.88 -6.82 -19.84
N ALA A 34 -6.28 -5.80 -20.45
CA ALA A 34 -5.56 -4.80 -19.68
C ALA A 34 -6.58 -3.91 -18.95
N PRO A 35 -6.41 -3.67 -17.63
CA PRO A 35 -7.32 -2.77 -16.91
C PRO A 35 -7.16 -1.33 -17.41
N GLY A 36 -8.27 -0.65 -17.63
CA GLY A 36 -8.25 0.79 -17.83
C GLY A 36 -7.92 1.55 -16.53
N PRO A 37 -7.40 2.79 -16.63
CA PRO A 37 -7.09 3.60 -15.43
C PRO A 37 -8.26 3.73 -14.46
N ASP A 38 -9.45 4.05 -14.96
CA ASP A 38 -10.66 4.20 -14.15
C ASP A 38 -11.12 2.87 -13.54
N GLU A 39 -10.90 1.76 -14.22
CA GLU A 39 -11.25 0.44 -13.71
C GLU A 39 -10.33 0.04 -12.56
N LEU A 40 -9.03 0.36 -12.67
CA LEU A 40 -8.06 0.17 -11.59
C LEU A 40 -8.45 0.98 -10.35
N VAL A 41 -8.80 2.25 -10.50
CA VAL A 41 -9.23 3.12 -9.40
C VAL A 41 -10.49 2.57 -8.74
N ARG A 42 -11.53 2.26 -9.52
CA ARG A 42 -12.77 1.70 -8.98
C ARG A 42 -12.55 0.39 -8.22
N TRP A 43 -11.75 -0.51 -8.77
CA TRP A 43 -11.43 -1.78 -8.11
C TRP A 43 -10.65 -1.57 -6.81
N THR A 44 -9.66 -0.68 -6.81
CA THR A 44 -8.90 -0.33 -5.61
C THR A 44 -9.82 0.24 -4.52
N HIS A 45 -10.71 1.16 -4.88
CA HIS A 45 -11.66 1.74 -3.93
C HIS A 45 -12.64 0.69 -3.38
N ALA A 46 -13.17 -0.20 -4.22
CA ALA A 46 -14.06 -1.27 -3.78
C ALA A 46 -13.39 -2.21 -2.76
N LEU A 47 -12.11 -2.54 -2.97
CA LEU A 47 -11.33 -3.30 -2.00
C LEU A 47 -11.07 -2.51 -0.71
N ALA A 48 -10.78 -1.20 -0.83
CA ALA A 48 -10.50 -0.35 0.31
C ALA A 48 -11.76 -0.13 1.19
N GLU A 49 -12.93 0.02 0.60
CA GLU A 49 -14.21 0.12 1.32
C GLU A 49 -14.49 -1.12 2.17
N ARG A 50 -14.04 -2.30 1.72
CA ARG A 50 -14.08 -3.53 2.50
C ARG A 50 -12.92 -3.67 3.50
N GLY A 51 -11.95 -2.77 3.46
CA GLY A 51 -10.72 -2.87 4.23
C GLY A 51 -9.76 -3.94 3.73
N TYR A 52 -9.92 -4.42 2.49
CA TYR A 52 -9.13 -5.53 1.94
C TYR A 52 -7.78 -5.09 1.35
N THR A 53 -7.57 -3.80 1.12
CA THR A 53 -6.28 -3.27 0.68
C THR A 53 -5.22 -3.31 1.77
N VAL A 54 -5.61 -3.03 3.01
CA VAL A 54 -4.75 -3.03 4.20
C VAL A 54 -5.50 -3.69 5.38
N PRO A 55 -5.71 -5.02 5.31
CA PRO A 55 -6.66 -5.72 6.17
C PRO A 55 -6.41 -5.57 7.66
N THR A 56 -5.14 -5.52 8.07
CA THR A 56 -4.75 -5.46 9.49
C THR A 56 -4.69 -4.05 10.07
N TRP A 57 -4.78 -3.00 9.22
CA TRP A 57 -4.76 -1.64 9.75
C TRP A 57 -6.04 -1.30 10.49
N PRO A 58 -5.99 -0.40 11.49
CA PRO A 58 -7.19 0.08 12.18
C PRO A 58 -8.21 0.68 11.21
N ARG A 59 -9.49 0.44 11.47
CA ARG A 59 -10.59 0.94 10.63
C ARG A 59 -10.63 2.45 10.55
N GLU A 60 -10.31 3.14 11.64
CA GLU A 60 -10.23 4.61 11.70
C GLU A 60 -9.21 5.20 10.72
N TYR A 61 -8.22 4.41 10.30
CA TYR A 61 -7.18 4.81 9.34
C TYR A 61 -7.34 4.16 7.96
N GLY A 62 -8.55 3.70 7.64
CA GLY A 62 -8.87 3.13 6.32
C GLY A 62 -8.56 1.65 6.15
N GLY A 63 -8.22 0.95 7.24
CA GLY A 63 -7.99 -0.50 7.22
C GLY A 63 -9.22 -1.33 7.51
N GLY A 64 -9.06 -2.64 7.46
CA GLY A 64 -10.11 -3.61 7.74
C GLY A 64 -10.33 -3.89 9.23
N GLY A 65 -9.33 -3.62 10.08
CA GLY A 65 -9.34 -4.00 11.49
C GLY A 65 -9.41 -5.51 11.72
N PHE A 66 -8.98 -6.29 10.72
CA PHE A 66 -9.00 -7.76 10.77
C PHE A 66 -7.75 -8.30 11.47
N GLY A 67 -7.87 -9.50 12.02
CA GLY A 67 -6.72 -10.23 12.52
C GLY A 67 -5.87 -10.85 11.41
N SER A 68 -4.71 -11.39 11.77
CA SER A 68 -3.79 -12.00 10.80
C SER A 68 -4.38 -13.18 10.03
N LYS A 69 -5.29 -13.95 10.65
CA LYS A 69 -5.95 -15.09 10.00
C LYS A 69 -6.95 -14.65 8.95
N GLU A 70 -7.75 -13.64 9.24
CA GLU A 70 -8.67 -13.06 8.27
C GLU A 70 -7.91 -12.37 7.13
N ALA A 71 -6.82 -11.66 7.44
CA ALA A 71 -5.96 -11.05 6.42
C ALA A 71 -5.35 -12.09 5.48
N ALA A 72 -4.92 -13.24 6.02
CA ALA A 72 -4.44 -14.35 5.20
C ALA A 72 -5.54 -14.88 4.27
N ILE A 73 -6.76 -15.06 4.77
CA ILE A 73 -7.91 -15.49 3.97
C ILE A 73 -8.19 -14.52 2.81
N ILE A 74 -8.18 -13.21 3.07
CA ILE A 74 -8.40 -12.19 2.03
C ILE A 74 -7.33 -12.33 0.93
N ASN A 75 -6.05 -12.45 1.30
CA ASN A 75 -4.96 -12.59 0.35
C ASN A 75 -5.03 -13.91 -0.45
N GLU A 76 -5.40 -15.01 0.20
CA GLU A 76 -5.60 -16.30 -0.47
C GLU A 76 -6.73 -16.25 -1.49
N GLU A 77 -7.86 -15.63 -1.15
CA GLU A 77 -9.00 -15.53 -2.06
C GLU A 77 -8.74 -14.55 -3.23
N LEU A 78 -8.01 -13.45 -3.01
CA LEU A 78 -7.49 -12.62 -4.09
C LEU A 78 -6.55 -13.42 -5.01
N GLY A 79 -5.60 -14.17 -4.43
CA GLY A 79 -4.68 -15.04 -5.16
C GLY A 79 -5.39 -16.12 -5.97
N ARG A 80 -6.47 -16.72 -5.44
CA ARG A 80 -7.32 -17.69 -6.14
C ARG A 80 -7.87 -17.14 -7.46
N LEU A 81 -8.28 -15.88 -7.47
CA LEU A 81 -8.72 -15.19 -8.68
C LEU A 81 -7.58 -14.74 -9.59
N GLY A 82 -6.33 -14.81 -9.12
CA GLY A 82 -5.18 -14.20 -9.78
C GLY A 82 -5.18 -12.68 -9.71
N SER A 83 -5.98 -12.12 -8.79
CA SER A 83 -6.00 -10.70 -8.51
C SER A 83 -4.91 -10.37 -7.50
N MET A 84 -4.06 -9.41 -7.84
CA MET A 84 -3.13 -8.81 -6.88
C MET A 84 -3.83 -7.62 -6.21
N ASN A 85 -3.43 -7.33 -4.97
CA ASN A 85 -3.88 -6.11 -4.30
C ASN A 85 -3.32 -4.87 -5.03
N PRO A 86 -4.17 -4.05 -5.67
CA PRO A 86 -3.70 -2.91 -6.48
C PRO A 86 -3.13 -1.76 -5.64
N ALA A 87 -3.43 -1.72 -4.35
CA ALA A 87 -2.88 -0.72 -3.42
C ALA A 87 -1.48 -1.08 -2.90
N MET A 88 -0.92 -2.25 -3.29
CA MET A 88 0.41 -2.66 -2.86
C MET A 88 1.47 -1.70 -3.40
N SER A 89 2.12 -0.96 -2.51
CA SER A 89 3.03 0.13 -2.83
C SER A 89 4.01 0.40 -1.67
N PHE A 90 4.99 1.28 -1.88
CA PHE A 90 5.82 1.77 -0.76
C PHE A 90 4.99 2.40 0.36
N GLY A 91 3.86 3.02 0.03
CA GLY A 91 2.93 3.56 1.01
C GLY A 91 2.38 2.48 1.93
N THR A 92 1.82 1.41 1.38
CA THR A 92 1.18 0.34 2.17
C THR A 92 2.19 -0.59 2.85
N MET A 93 3.33 -0.88 2.19
CA MET A 93 4.28 -1.89 2.68
C MET A 93 5.33 -1.32 3.64
N MET A 94 5.69 -0.06 3.51
CA MET A 94 6.82 0.52 4.24
C MET A 94 6.46 1.75 5.06
N LEU A 95 5.79 2.74 4.46
CA LEU A 95 5.47 3.98 5.17
C LEU A 95 4.30 3.78 6.14
N GLY A 96 3.24 3.12 5.71
CA GLY A 96 2.05 2.91 6.53
C GLY A 96 2.34 2.27 7.89
N PRO A 97 3.09 1.15 7.95
CA PRO A 97 3.53 0.57 9.22
C PRO A 97 4.30 1.55 10.11
N VAL A 98 5.16 2.39 9.52
CA VAL A 98 5.90 3.41 10.27
C VAL A 98 4.98 4.52 10.78
N LEU A 99 4.03 4.97 9.97
CA LEU A 99 3.03 5.95 10.43
C LEU A 99 2.15 5.38 11.54
N LEU A 100 1.73 4.13 11.43
CA LEU A 100 0.93 3.45 12.47
C LEU A 100 1.66 3.37 13.80
N GLU A 101 2.97 3.17 13.78
CA GLU A 101 3.79 3.06 14.99
C GLU A 101 4.17 4.43 15.57
N PHE A 102 4.68 5.35 14.75
CA PHE A 102 5.40 6.55 15.21
C PHE A 102 4.68 7.87 14.97
N ALA A 103 3.70 7.93 14.06
CA ALA A 103 3.01 9.19 13.77
C ALA A 103 1.98 9.55 14.85
N ASN A 104 1.68 10.84 14.98
CA ASN A 104 0.56 11.30 15.78
C ASN A 104 -0.79 11.00 15.08
N HIS A 105 -1.88 11.20 15.80
CA HIS A 105 -3.23 10.88 15.29
C HIS A 105 -3.60 11.69 14.05
N GLU A 106 -3.26 12.97 14.01
CA GLU A 106 -3.57 13.86 12.87
C GLU A 106 -2.84 13.40 11.60
N GLN A 107 -1.54 13.09 11.70
CA GLN A 107 -0.76 12.56 10.59
C GLN A 107 -1.28 11.21 10.08
N LYS A 108 -1.73 10.33 11.00
CA LYS A 108 -2.36 9.06 10.63
C LYS A 108 -3.64 9.28 9.84
N LEU A 109 -4.52 10.17 10.29
CA LEU A 109 -5.77 10.51 9.60
C LEU A 109 -5.52 11.18 8.25
N GLU A 110 -4.50 12.01 8.13
CA GLU A 110 -4.16 12.69 6.88
C GLU A 110 -3.68 11.74 5.79
N HIS A 111 -2.81 10.78 6.15
CA HIS A 111 -2.07 9.99 5.16
C HIS A 111 -2.60 8.56 4.98
N LEU A 112 -2.90 7.85 6.07
CA LEU A 112 -3.20 6.41 5.99
C LEU A 112 -4.43 6.07 5.14
N PRO A 113 -5.58 6.79 5.25
CA PRO A 113 -6.74 6.50 4.41
C PRO A 113 -6.46 6.69 2.92
N LYS A 114 -5.67 7.71 2.55
CA LYS A 114 -5.28 7.97 1.17
C LYS A 114 -4.32 6.91 0.63
N ILE A 115 -3.40 6.42 1.48
CA ILE A 115 -2.51 5.30 1.15
C ILE A 115 -3.33 4.01 0.92
N ALA A 116 -4.30 3.72 1.80
CA ALA A 116 -5.15 2.53 1.70
C ALA A 116 -5.98 2.50 0.40
N ARG A 117 -6.38 3.67 -0.11
CA ARG A 117 -7.11 3.85 -1.38
C ARG A 117 -6.22 4.06 -2.60
N ALA A 118 -4.88 4.03 -2.42
CA ALA A 118 -3.88 4.34 -3.45
C ALA A 118 -4.08 5.72 -4.13
N GLU A 119 -4.66 6.69 -3.40
CA GLU A 119 -4.87 8.08 -3.85
C GLU A 119 -3.58 8.90 -3.82
N ILE A 120 -2.61 8.50 -3.01
CA ILE A 120 -1.30 9.12 -2.92
C ILE A 120 -0.20 8.07 -3.13
N ARG A 121 0.81 8.42 -3.90
CA ARG A 121 1.94 7.56 -4.19
C ARG A 121 3.17 8.03 -3.43
N TRP A 122 3.85 7.07 -2.83
CA TRP A 122 5.07 7.31 -2.07
C TRP A 122 6.26 6.65 -2.74
N CYS A 123 7.40 7.31 -2.75
CA CYS A 123 8.68 6.71 -3.06
C CYS A 123 9.61 6.72 -1.83
N GLN A 124 10.71 5.98 -1.92
CA GLN A 124 11.68 5.84 -0.84
C GLN A 124 13.05 6.33 -1.29
N GLY A 125 13.52 7.40 -0.67
CA GLY A 125 14.86 7.96 -0.90
C GLY A 125 15.82 7.54 0.20
N TYR A 126 16.43 6.35 0.09
CA TYR A 126 17.41 5.85 1.06
C TYR A 126 18.81 5.94 0.53
N SER A 127 19.12 5.24 -0.56
CA SER A 127 20.46 5.14 -1.11
C SER A 127 21.02 6.48 -1.59
N GLU A 128 22.31 6.64 -1.46
CA GLU A 128 23.09 7.76 -1.97
C GLU A 128 24.23 7.24 -2.87
N PRO A 129 24.88 8.08 -3.67
CA PRO A 129 26.02 7.64 -4.49
C PRO A 129 27.11 6.92 -3.72
N GLY A 130 27.32 7.27 -2.46
CA GLY A 130 28.29 6.66 -1.55
C GLY A 130 27.72 5.82 -0.42
N ALA A 131 26.41 5.60 -0.36
CA ALA A 131 25.72 4.87 0.71
C ALA A 131 24.58 4.00 0.16
N GLY A 132 24.84 2.71 0.04
CA GLY A 132 23.88 1.72 -0.39
C GLY A 132 23.67 0.67 0.70
N SER A 133 24.37 -0.49 0.58
CA SER A 133 24.35 -1.53 1.62
C SER A 133 24.84 -1.01 2.97
N ASP A 134 25.85 -0.16 2.97
CA ASP A 134 26.26 0.62 4.14
C ASP A 134 25.43 1.90 4.22
N LEU A 135 24.18 1.78 4.65
CA LEU A 135 23.29 2.93 4.80
C LEU A 135 23.73 3.86 5.95
N ALA A 136 24.49 3.37 6.91
CA ALA A 136 25.01 4.19 8.00
C ALA A 136 25.99 5.30 7.51
N SER A 137 26.58 5.15 6.31
CA SER A 137 27.45 6.15 5.70
C SER A 137 26.73 7.27 4.95
N LEU A 138 25.41 7.36 5.03
CA LEU A 138 24.63 8.41 4.36
C LEU A 138 25.05 9.82 4.80
N LYS A 139 24.93 10.78 3.88
CA LYS A 139 25.40 12.16 4.06
C LYS A 139 24.31 13.21 3.87
N THR A 140 23.13 12.83 3.43
CA THR A 140 21.99 13.76 3.32
C THR A 140 21.65 14.29 4.70
N ARG A 141 21.69 15.59 4.88
CA ARG A 141 21.46 16.27 6.17
C ARG A 141 20.10 16.89 6.22
N ALA A 142 19.46 16.85 7.39
CA ALA A 142 18.27 17.62 7.71
C ALA A 142 18.60 18.56 8.88
N VAL A 143 18.74 19.84 8.60
CA VAL A 143 19.06 20.87 9.59
C VAL A 143 17.78 21.63 9.93
N ARG A 144 17.46 21.72 11.23
CA ARG A 144 16.27 22.45 11.69
C ARG A 144 16.48 23.96 11.48
N ASP A 145 15.50 24.60 10.86
CA ASP A 145 15.39 26.04 10.66
C ASP A 145 13.99 26.52 11.06
N GLY A 146 13.86 26.99 12.30
CA GLY A 146 12.56 27.35 12.88
C GLY A 146 11.62 26.14 12.98
N GLU A 147 10.49 26.21 12.29
CA GLU A 147 9.48 25.13 12.24
C GLU A 147 9.69 24.16 11.06
N HIS A 148 10.72 24.36 10.25
CA HIS A 148 11.03 23.56 9.07
C HIS A 148 12.38 22.84 9.20
N TYR A 149 12.63 21.92 8.28
CA TYR A 149 13.93 21.30 8.10
C TYR A 149 14.46 21.62 6.70
N VAL A 150 15.69 22.12 6.63
CA VAL A 150 16.42 22.27 5.37
C VAL A 150 17.16 20.97 5.08
N ILE A 151 16.78 20.31 3.96
CA ILE A 151 17.36 19.02 3.58
C ILE A 151 18.34 19.24 2.42
N ASN A 152 19.61 18.85 2.62
CA ASN A 152 20.66 18.92 1.63
C ASN A 152 21.32 17.55 1.43
N GLY A 153 21.37 17.07 0.18
CA GLY A 153 21.99 15.81 -0.20
C GLY A 153 21.47 15.30 -1.53
N GLN A 154 21.95 14.13 -1.94
CA GLN A 154 21.57 13.48 -3.18
C GLN A 154 21.15 12.04 -2.89
N LYS A 155 19.94 11.67 -3.32
CA LYS A 155 19.44 10.30 -3.29
C LYS A 155 19.47 9.69 -4.69
N ILE A 156 19.73 8.38 -4.76
CA ILE A 156 19.73 7.60 -6.02
C ILE A 156 18.86 6.36 -5.87
N TRP A 157 18.60 5.70 -6.99
CA TRP A 157 17.81 4.46 -7.06
C TRP A 157 16.42 4.58 -6.42
N THR A 158 15.83 5.77 -6.47
CA THR A 158 14.51 6.06 -5.90
C THR A 158 13.43 5.58 -6.87
N THR A 159 13.07 4.29 -6.76
CA THR A 159 12.06 3.66 -7.61
C THR A 159 10.74 4.41 -7.53
N GLY A 160 10.18 4.75 -8.70
CA GLY A 160 8.89 5.43 -8.80
C GLY A 160 8.89 6.91 -8.45
N ALA A 161 10.06 7.55 -8.20
CA ALA A 161 10.15 8.95 -7.80
C ALA A 161 9.45 9.92 -8.78
N HIS A 162 9.49 9.63 -10.08
CA HIS A 162 8.85 10.43 -11.12
C HIS A 162 7.32 10.36 -11.13
N GLN A 163 6.73 9.44 -10.35
CA GLN A 163 5.28 9.24 -10.23
C GLN A 163 4.80 9.45 -8.79
N ALA A 164 5.71 9.76 -7.87
CA ALA A 164 5.38 9.88 -6.46
C ALA A 164 4.96 11.30 -6.09
N ASP A 165 3.91 11.41 -5.29
CA ASP A 165 3.47 12.67 -4.69
C ASP A 165 4.35 13.03 -3.49
N TRP A 166 4.86 12.02 -2.78
CA TRP A 166 5.62 12.16 -1.54
C TRP A 166 6.86 11.27 -1.52
N ASN A 167 7.87 11.69 -0.76
CA ASN A 167 9.11 10.97 -0.60
C ASN A 167 9.48 10.76 0.87
N ARG A 168 9.67 9.50 1.27
CA ARG A 168 10.26 9.14 2.56
C ARG A 168 11.78 9.08 2.44
N LYS A 169 12.51 9.92 3.18
CA LYS A 169 13.97 10.01 3.14
C LYS A 169 14.62 9.56 4.44
N SER A 170 15.80 8.94 4.34
CA SER A 170 16.74 8.83 5.45
C SER A 170 17.69 10.02 5.43
N VAL A 171 17.91 10.62 6.59
CA VAL A 171 18.77 11.81 6.79
C VAL A 171 19.55 11.69 8.10
N VAL A 172 20.66 12.42 8.22
CA VAL A 172 21.46 12.59 9.44
C VAL A 172 21.38 14.03 9.95
#